data_4f4d58ebb701813b063fd48209f96c3c
#
_entry.id   4f4d58ebb701813b063fd48209f96c3c
#
_cell.length_a   1.000
_cell.length_b   1.000
_cell.length_c   1.000
_cell.angle_alpha   90.00
_cell.angle_beta   90.00
_cell.angle_gamma   90.00
#
_symmetry.space_group_name_H-M   'P 1'
#
loop_
_entity.id
_entity.type
_entity.pdbx_description
1 polymer ?
#
loop_
_entity_poly.entity_id
_entity_poly.type
_entity_poly.pdbx_seq_one_letter_code
_entity_poly.pdbx_strand_id
1 'polypeptide(L)'
;MRKTLAVAVSLILLTGCSTSTPEASDGKMAQLTPPASCEQEIVIQAFADQVNGSRYVPTDWQPSPGTDLFDVYEAGGIACTYGIQVAEIGGTVMWASNVDNLWDRKKTEWLEQGQVQIDLPGINETDAVILKEGSTSADEMHVWAINLLINDVWIQVGATFLQNVDEALPIVQSAIDSLS
;
A
#
# COMPACT_ATOMS: atom_id res chain seq x y z
N MET A 1 -64.01 -39.83 57.20
CA MET A 1 -62.81 -40.56 56.83
C MET A 1 -62.16 -39.75 55.72
N ARG A 2 -61.19 -38.86 56.00
CA ARG A 2 -60.49 -38.03 55.05
C ARG A 2 -59.09 -38.55 54.92
N LYS A 3 -58.72 -38.99 53.70
CA LYS A 3 -57.35 -39.42 53.35
C LYS A 3 -56.63 -38.23 52.80
N THR A 4 -55.60 -37.77 53.47
CA THR A 4 -54.65 -36.78 53.04
C THR A 4 -53.60 -37.41 52.17
N LEU A 5 -53.46 -36.88 50.92
CA LEU A 5 -52.43 -37.29 49.97
C LEU A 5 -51.27 -36.29 50.10
N ALA A 6 -50.10 -36.77 50.46
CA ALA A 6 -48.88 -36.00 50.49
C ALA A 6 -48.22 -36.03 49.10
N VAL A 7 -48.07 -34.89 48.50
CA VAL A 7 -47.34 -34.74 47.25
C VAL A 7 -45.89 -34.32 47.56
N ALA A 8 -44.97 -35.20 47.24
CA ALA A 8 -43.51 -34.84 47.27
C ALA A 8 -43.09 -34.13 46.01
N VAL A 9 -42.64 -32.87 46.15
CA VAL A 9 -42.06 -32.08 45.06
C VAL A 9 -40.57 -32.35 45.07
N SER A 10 -40.09 -33.07 44.02
CA SER A 10 -38.66 -33.26 43.76
C SER A 10 -38.12 -32.05 43.00
N LEU A 11 -37.26 -31.25 43.62
CA LEU A 11 -36.47 -30.22 42.94
C LEU A 11 -35.34 -30.87 42.14
N ILE A 12 -35.43 -30.78 40.83
CA ILE A 12 -34.33 -31.14 39.93
C ILE A 12 -33.46 -29.89 39.74
N LEU A 13 -32.26 -29.89 40.32
CA LEU A 13 -31.22 -28.87 40.04
C LEU A 13 -30.58 -29.18 38.69
N LEU A 14 -30.97 -28.42 37.68
CA LEU A 14 -30.28 -28.38 36.39
C LEU A 14 -29.01 -27.53 36.52
N THR A 15 -27.86 -28.17 36.71
CA THR A 15 -26.55 -27.55 36.53
C THR A 15 -26.33 -27.34 35.05
N GLY A 16 -26.64 -26.15 34.57
CA GLY A 16 -26.28 -25.72 33.19
C GLY A 16 -24.78 -25.53 33.09
N CYS A 17 -24.08 -26.44 32.40
CA CYS A 17 -22.76 -26.16 31.87
C CYS A 17 -22.90 -25.09 30.76
N SER A 18 -22.52 -23.86 31.07
CA SER A 18 -22.29 -22.84 30.05
C SER A 18 -21.04 -23.23 29.26
N THR A 19 -21.22 -23.90 28.13
CA THR A 19 -20.20 -23.96 27.10
C THR A 19 -20.07 -22.56 26.52
N SER A 20 -19.10 -21.80 27.02
CA SER A 20 -18.61 -20.58 26.32
C SER A 20 -18.02 -21.04 24.99
N THR A 21 -18.81 -20.93 23.93
CA THR A 21 -18.28 -20.91 22.55
C THR A 21 -17.24 -19.80 22.51
N PRO A 22 -15.99 -20.08 22.10
CA PRO A 22 -15.07 -18.98 21.83
C PRO A 22 -15.69 -18.15 20.71
N GLU A 23 -16.05 -16.89 21.00
CA GLU A 23 -16.30 -15.91 19.96
C GLU A 23 -15.09 -15.95 19.07
N ALA A 24 -15.30 -16.35 17.80
CA ALA A 24 -14.33 -16.14 16.76
C ALA A 24 -14.07 -14.62 16.77
N SER A 25 -12.94 -14.23 17.29
CA SER A 25 -12.39 -12.90 17.11
C SER A 25 -12.33 -12.71 15.59
N ASP A 26 -13.30 -11.99 15.03
CA ASP A 26 -13.15 -11.39 13.70
C ASP A 26 -11.88 -10.54 13.79
N GLY A 27 -10.77 -11.16 13.42
CA GLY A 27 -9.49 -10.48 13.29
C GLY A 27 -9.64 -9.49 12.15
N LYS A 28 -10.19 -8.31 12.47
CA LYS A 28 -10.13 -7.16 11.58
C LYS A 28 -8.64 -6.96 11.32
N MET A 29 -8.17 -7.38 10.13
CA MET A 29 -6.80 -7.08 9.73
C MET A 29 -6.58 -5.59 9.93
N ALA A 30 -5.50 -5.23 10.60
CA ALA A 30 -5.16 -3.82 10.80
C ALA A 30 -5.16 -3.14 9.43
N GLN A 31 -5.94 -2.10 9.28
CA GLN A 31 -5.98 -1.34 8.04
C GLN A 31 -4.65 -0.63 7.92
N LEU A 32 -3.88 -0.95 6.89
CA LEU A 32 -2.62 -0.28 6.61
C LEU A 32 -2.87 1.17 6.19
N THR A 33 -1.97 2.06 6.56
CA THR A 33 -2.03 3.47 6.22
C THR A 33 -0.72 3.96 5.61
N PRO A 34 -0.76 5.01 4.77
CA PRO A 34 0.44 5.69 4.30
C PRO A 34 1.38 6.11 5.45
N PRO A 35 2.70 6.13 5.24
CA PRO A 35 3.64 6.59 6.24
C PRO A 35 3.42 8.08 6.56
N ALA A 36 3.70 8.47 7.81
CA ALA A 36 3.48 9.84 8.27
C ALA A 36 4.58 10.83 7.82
N SER A 37 5.71 10.35 7.32
CA SER A 37 6.83 11.19 6.87
C SER A 37 7.62 10.51 5.76
N CYS A 38 8.41 11.29 5.02
CA CYS A 38 9.31 10.81 3.97
C CYS A 38 10.65 10.24 4.50
N GLU A 39 10.95 10.41 5.75
CA GLU A 39 12.21 9.93 6.36
C GLU A 39 12.11 8.45 6.75
N GLN A 40 11.72 7.62 5.77
CA GLN A 40 11.61 6.17 5.92
C GLN A 40 12.96 5.52 5.63
N GLU A 41 13.69 5.11 6.66
CA GLU A 41 15.04 4.54 6.52
C GLU A 41 15.07 3.34 5.56
N ILE A 42 14.06 2.47 5.59
CA ILE A 42 13.98 1.31 4.72
C ILE A 42 13.87 1.71 3.23
N VAL A 43 13.13 2.79 2.92
CA VAL A 43 13.00 3.30 1.55
C VAL A 43 14.28 4.01 1.12
N ILE A 44 14.87 4.83 2.01
CA ILE A 44 16.15 5.50 1.76
C ILE A 44 17.23 4.47 1.42
N GLN A 45 17.31 3.38 2.19
CA GLN A 45 18.28 2.31 1.96
C GLN A 45 18.04 1.60 0.62
N ALA A 46 16.78 1.28 0.28
CA ALA A 46 16.44 0.65 -0.99
C ALA A 46 16.86 1.50 -2.20
N PHE A 47 16.71 2.82 -2.13
CA PHE A 47 17.24 3.73 -3.15
C PHE A 47 18.77 3.79 -3.14
N ALA A 48 19.42 3.81 -1.98
CA ALA A 48 20.87 3.85 -1.85
C ALA A 48 21.55 2.57 -2.39
N ASP A 49 20.89 1.43 -2.28
CA ASP A 49 21.36 0.16 -2.84
C ASP A 49 21.34 0.15 -4.38
N GLN A 50 20.42 0.89 -4.99
CA GLN A 50 20.36 1.05 -6.45
C GLN A 50 21.26 2.17 -6.95
N VAL A 51 21.28 3.30 -6.24
CA VAL A 51 22.06 4.49 -6.61
C VAL A 51 22.84 4.95 -5.38
N ASN A 52 24.12 4.60 -5.34
CA ASN A 52 24.99 4.92 -4.21
C ASN A 52 25.00 6.42 -3.88
N GLY A 53 24.73 6.77 -2.65
CA GLY A 53 24.63 8.15 -2.18
C GLY A 53 23.23 8.75 -2.27
N SER A 54 22.23 7.98 -2.69
CA SER A 54 20.83 8.39 -2.62
C SER A 54 20.42 8.65 -1.18
N ARG A 55 19.56 9.65 -1.01
CA ARG A 55 18.99 10.06 0.28
C ARG A 55 17.60 10.64 0.06
N TYR A 56 16.87 10.85 1.13
CA TYR A 56 15.66 11.68 1.07
C TYR A 56 16.03 13.10 0.62
N VAL A 57 15.27 13.62 -0.34
CA VAL A 57 15.40 15.00 -0.88
C VAL A 57 14.12 15.75 -0.52
N PRO A 58 14.16 16.68 0.44
CA PRO A 58 13.00 17.51 0.75
C PRO A 58 12.53 18.24 -0.51
N THR A 59 11.26 18.02 -0.87
CA THR A 59 10.65 18.59 -2.09
C THR A 59 9.38 19.33 -1.71
N ASP A 60 9.30 20.59 -2.08
CA ASP A 60 8.09 21.39 -1.95
C ASP A 60 7.20 21.16 -3.16
N TRP A 61 6.35 20.15 -3.06
CA TRP A 61 5.48 19.73 -4.13
C TRP A 61 4.38 20.76 -4.40
N GLN A 62 4.16 21.09 -5.67
CA GLN A 62 3.11 21.98 -6.14
C GLN A 62 2.19 21.19 -7.09
N PRO A 63 1.30 20.31 -6.56
CA PRO A 63 0.51 19.43 -7.39
C PRO A 63 -0.51 20.22 -8.24
N SER A 64 -0.63 19.84 -9.49
CA SER A 64 -1.59 20.42 -10.43
C SER A 64 -2.81 19.49 -10.60
N PRO A 65 -4.04 20.02 -10.67
CA PRO A 65 -5.22 19.22 -10.96
C PRO A 65 -5.05 18.34 -12.20
N GLY A 66 -5.49 17.08 -12.11
CA GLY A 66 -5.38 16.09 -13.18
C GLY A 66 -4.07 15.33 -13.20
N THR A 67 -3.22 15.46 -12.19
CA THR A 67 -2.02 14.64 -12.01
C THR A 67 -2.19 13.64 -10.88
N ASP A 68 -1.50 12.49 -10.95
CA ASP A 68 -1.48 11.50 -9.88
C ASP A 68 -1.05 12.11 -8.54
N LEU A 69 -0.07 13.02 -8.58
CA LEU A 69 0.39 13.75 -7.41
C LEU A 69 -0.72 14.56 -6.75
N PHE A 70 -1.58 15.22 -7.54
CA PHE A 70 -2.72 15.97 -7.03
C PHE A 70 -3.72 15.03 -6.35
N ASP A 71 -4.05 13.90 -6.99
CA ASP A 71 -4.98 12.90 -6.45
C ASP A 71 -4.46 12.27 -5.14
N VAL A 72 -3.14 12.03 -5.05
CA VAL A 72 -2.48 11.58 -3.81
C VAL A 72 -2.69 12.58 -2.67
N TYR A 73 -2.47 13.87 -2.92
CA TYR A 73 -2.65 14.91 -1.89
C TYR A 73 -4.12 15.10 -1.48
N GLU A 74 -5.04 15.08 -2.44
CA GLU A 74 -6.48 15.14 -2.15
C GLU A 74 -6.97 13.96 -1.31
N ALA A 75 -6.36 12.79 -1.48
CA ALA A 75 -6.62 11.60 -0.66
C ALA A 75 -5.92 11.63 0.71
N GLY A 76 -5.25 12.73 1.07
CA GLY A 76 -4.50 12.86 2.33
C GLY A 76 -3.21 12.02 2.34
N GLY A 77 -2.69 11.67 1.19
CA GLY A 77 -1.47 10.91 1.01
C GLY A 77 -0.19 11.75 1.06
N ILE A 78 0.94 11.11 0.77
CA ILE A 78 2.27 11.71 0.84
C ILE A 78 3.08 11.35 -0.41
N ALA A 79 3.91 12.28 -0.86
CA ALA A 79 4.86 12.08 -1.97
C ALA A 79 6.27 12.43 -1.53
N CYS A 80 7.21 11.52 -1.76
CA CYS A 80 8.57 11.61 -1.25
C CYS A 80 9.59 11.42 -2.38
N THR A 81 10.58 12.31 -2.45
CA THR A 81 11.68 12.21 -3.41
C THR A 81 12.91 11.60 -2.75
N TYR A 82 13.52 10.65 -3.44
CA TYR A 82 14.78 10.01 -3.02
C TYR A 82 15.78 10.03 -4.17
N GLY A 83 17.04 10.33 -3.88
CA GLY A 83 18.05 10.36 -4.93
C GLY A 83 19.25 11.23 -4.60
N ILE A 84 19.97 11.62 -5.66
CA ILE A 84 21.11 12.54 -5.63
C ILE A 84 20.73 13.81 -6.38
N GLN A 85 20.31 14.82 -5.65
CA GLN A 85 19.76 16.06 -6.20
C GLN A 85 20.70 16.74 -7.21
N VAL A 86 22.00 16.82 -6.89
CA VAL A 86 22.98 17.48 -7.77
C VAL A 86 23.27 16.71 -9.06
N ALA A 87 22.95 15.44 -9.10
CA ALA A 87 23.10 14.58 -10.28
C ALA A 87 21.79 14.39 -11.05
N GLU A 88 20.68 14.94 -10.53
CA GLU A 88 19.32 14.76 -11.07
C GLU A 88 18.92 13.28 -11.25
N ILE A 89 19.53 12.40 -10.44
CA ILE A 89 19.23 10.96 -10.43
C ILE A 89 18.38 10.66 -9.20
N GLY A 90 17.22 10.07 -9.43
CA GLY A 90 16.34 9.70 -8.32
C GLY A 90 15.00 9.20 -8.75
N GLY A 91 14.13 9.09 -7.76
CA GLY A 91 12.77 8.67 -7.96
C GLY A 91 11.85 9.23 -6.88
N THR A 92 10.59 8.95 -7.06
CA THR A 92 9.51 9.36 -6.17
C THR A 92 8.75 8.13 -5.72
N VAL A 93 8.42 8.10 -4.45
CA VAL A 93 7.43 7.16 -3.93
C VAL A 93 6.26 7.97 -3.40
N MET A 94 5.05 7.57 -3.77
CA MET A 94 3.81 8.17 -3.32
C MET A 94 2.94 7.11 -2.66
N TRP A 95 2.23 7.50 -1.62
CA TRP A 95 1.26 6.65 -0.92
C TRP A 95 -0.03 7.42 -0.72
N ALA A 96 -1.16 6.77 -1.00
CA ALA A 96 -2.48 7.32 -0.72
C ALA A 96 -3.44 6.23 -0.25
N SER A 97 -4.33 6.56 0.65
CA SER A 97 -5.45 5.68 0.96
C SER A 97 -6.41 5.60 -0.23
N ASN A 98 -6.94 4.42 -0.51
CA ASN A 98 -7.92 4.20 -1.59
C ASN A 98 -9.31 4.70 -1.18
N VAL A 99 -9.44 6.02 -1.01
CA VAL A 99 -10.72 6.65 -0.68
C VAL A 99 -11.57 6.82 -1.93
N ASP A 100 -12.88 6.69 -1.80
CA ASP A 100 -13.86 6.93 -2.87
C ASP A 100 -13.55 6.20 -4.18
N ASN A 101 -13.04 4.97 -4.09
CA ASN A 101 -12.60 4.14 -5.22
C ASN A 101 -11.55 4.86 -6.10
N LEU A 102 -10.63 5.57 -5.48
CA LEU A 102 -9.56 6.30 -6.15
C LEU A 102 -8.75 5.39 -7.08
N TRP A 103 -8.39 4.18 -6.62
CA TRP A 103 -7.66 3.20 -7.41
C TRP A 103 -8.36 2.85 -8.73
N ASP A 104 -9.65 2.48 -8.68
CA ASP A 104 -10.38 2.05 -9.87
C ASP A 104 -10.48 3.16 -10.92
N ARG A 105 -10.67 4.41 -10.46
CA ARG A 105 -10.67 5.59 -11.34
C ARG A 105 -9.32 5.78 -12.00
N LYS A 106 -8.25 5.78 -11.21
CA LYS A 106 -6.88 5.96 -11.70
C LYS A 106 -6.44 4.83 -12.61
N LYS A 107 -6.73 3.58 -12.25
CA LYS A 107 -6.43 2.42 -13.08
C LYS A 107 -7.08 2.54 -14.45
N THR A 108 -8.33 2.97 -14.52
CA THR A 108 -9.03 3.18 -15.79
C THR A 108 -8.31 4.23 -16.63
N GLU A 109 -7.94 5.39 -16.05
CA GLU A 109 -7.21 6.45 -16.72
C GLU A 109 -5.84 5.96 -17.23
N TRP A 110 -5.07 5.25 -16.41
CA TRP A 110 -3.75 4.73 -16.78
C TRP A 110 -3.82 3.72 -17.94
N LEU A 111 -4.80 2.81 -17.92
CA LEU A 111 -4.99 1.86 -19.01
C LEU A 111 -5.40 2.56 -20.31
N GLU A 112 -6.25 3.61 -20.25
CA GLU A 112 -6.60 4.46 -21.40
C GLU A 112 -5.38 5.23 -21.94
N GLN A 113 -4.43 5.58 -21.06
CA GLN A 113 -3.16 6.23 -21.43
C GLN A 113 -2.10 5.23 -21.94
N GLY A 114 -2.43 3.93 -22.00
CA GLY A 114 -1.54 2.90 -22.53
C GLY A 114 -0.62 2.25 -21.49
N GLN A 115 -0.84 2.50 -20.21
CA GLN A 115 -0.16 1.70 -19.18
C GLN A 115 -0.63 0.25 -19.22
N VAL A 116 0.18 -0.66 -18.74
CA VAL A 116 -0.05 -2.10 -18.84
C VAL A 116 -0.20 -2.73 -17.47
N GLN A 117 -1.22 -3.56 -17.31
CA GLN A 117 -1.37 -4.37 -16.10
C GLN A 117 -0.25 -5.42 -16.03
N ILE A 118 0.32 -5.59 -14.85
CA ILE A 118 1.42 -6.52 -14.58
C ILE A 118 1.19 -7.27 -13.26
N ASP A 119 1.87 -8.40 -13.12
CA ASP A 119 2.09 -9.06 -11.85
C ASP A 119 3.50 -8.72 -11.35
N LEU A 120 3.66 -8.45 -10.06
CA LEU A 120 4.94 -8.13 -9.45
C LEU A 120 5.51 -9.38 -8.77
N PRO A 121 6.62 -9.95 -9.25
CA PRO A 121 7.17 -11.18 -8.69
C PRO A 121 7.50 -11.05 -7.19
N GLY A 122 6.92 -11.93 -6.37
CA GLY A 122 7.18 -11.96 -4.92
C GLY A 122 6.42 -10.91 -4.11
N ILE A 123 5.66 -10.03 -4.73
CA ILE A 123 4.77 -9.08 -4.07
C ILE A 123 3.35 -9.67 -4.04
N ASN A 124 2.70 -9.55 -2.91
CA ASN A 124 1.31 -10.01 -2.76
C ASN A 124 0.35 -8.81 -2.85
N GLU A 125 0.38 -8.14 -4.00
CA GLU A 125 -0.47 -7.01 -4.30
C GLU A 125 -1.90 -7.45 -4.65
N THR A 126 -2.85 -6.54 -4.49
CA THR A 126 -4.21 -6.74 -4.96
C THR A 126 -4.28 -6.52 -6.49
N ASP A 127 -3.53 -5.54 -7.00
CA ASP A 127 -3.52 -5.13 -8.40
C ASP A 127 -2.31 -4.25 -8.71
N ALA A 128 -1.75 -4.32 -9.92
CA ALA A 128 -0.64 -3.48 -10.35
C ALA A 128 -0.71 -3.08 -11.82
N VAL A 129 -0.25 -1.86 -12.12
CA VAL A 129 -0.16 -1.29 -13.46
C VAL A 129 1.21 -0.61 -13.62
N ILE A 130 1.82 -0.75 -14.78
CA ILE A 130 3.10 -0.10 -15.09
C ILE A 130 2.99 0.89 -16.22
N LEU A 131 3.56 2.07 -16.01
CA LEU A 131 3.92 3.03 -17.04
C LEU A 131 5.39 2.84 -17.40
N LYS A 132 5.68 2.81 -18.69
CA LYS A 132 7.03 2.80 -19.22
C LYS A 132 7.11 3.78 -20.38
N GLU A 133 7.79 4.88 -20.16
CA GLU A 133 7.97 5.93 -21.17
C GLU A 133 9.45 6.10 -21.53
N GLY A 134 9.70 6.36 -22.81
CA GLY A 134 11.04 6.58 -23.34
C GLY A 134 11.79 5.31 -23.66
N SER A 135 13.06 5.46 -24.01
CA SER A 135 13.99 4.35 -24.28
C SER A 135 14.41 3.70 -22.96
N THR A 136 14.67 2.39 -23.00
CA THR A 136 15.31 1.66 -21.89
C THR A 136 16.85 1.68 -21.98
N SER A 137 17.42 2.50 -22.87
CA SER A 137 18.85 2.73 -22.94
C SER A 137 19.34 3.50 -21.73
N ALA A 138 20.43 3.08 -21.10
CA ALA A 138 21.03 3.75 -19.96
C ALA A 138 21.47 5.21 -20.25
N ASP A 139 21.66 5.53 -21.55
CA ASP A 139 22.13 6.84 -22.02
C ASP A 139 20.97 7.79 -22.38
N GLU A 140 19.72 7.33 -22.30
CA GLU A 140 18.55 8.11 -22.65
C GLU A 140 17.62 8.28 -21.43
N MET A 141 17.02 9.46 -21.33
CA MET A 141 16.05 9.74 -20.28
C MET A 141 14.79 8.88 -20.47
N HIS A 142 14.41 8.15 -19.46
CA HIS A 142 13.20 7.36 -19.44
C HIS A 142 12.53 7.48 -18.08
N VAL A 143 11.24 7.21 -18.05
CA VAL A 143 10.43 7.19 -16.82
C VAL A 143 9.80 5.82 -16.67
N TRP A 144 9.96 5.26 -15.50
CA TRP A 144 9.22 4.10 -15.08
C TRP A 144 8.38 4.47 -13.87
N ALA A 145 7.11 4.15 -13.92
CA ALA A 145 6.22 4.27 -12.80
C ALA A 145 5.43 2.96 -12.64
N ILE A 146 5.48 2.42 -11.45
CA ILE A 146 4.70 1.24 -11.06
C ILE A 146 3.67 1.73 -10.07
N ASN A 147 2.40 1.50 -10.39
CA ASN A 147 1.27 1.71 -9.49
C ASN A 147 0.82 0.36 -8.96
N LEU A 148 0.61 0.24 -7.67
CA LEU A 148 0.08 -0.97 -7.06
C LEU A 148 -0.92 -0.64 -5.95
N LEU A 149 -1.92 -1.51 -5.81
CA LEU A 149 -2.86 -1.48 -4.70
C LEU A 149 -2.55 -2.63 -3.75
N ILE A 150 -2.34 -2.30 -2.49
CA ILE A 150 -2.15 -3.29 -1.43
C ILE A 150 -2.93 -2.86 -0.18
N ASN A 151 -3.83 -3.72 0.31
CA ASN A 151 -4.62 -3.47 1.53
C ASN A 151 -5.26 -2.06 1.57
N ASP A 152 -5.88 -1.65 0.48
CA ASP A 152 -6.51 -0.33 0.30
C ASP A 152 -5.54 0.87 0.36
N VAL A 153 -4.25 0.65 0.14
CA VAL A 153 -3.28 1.72 -0.09
C VAL A 153 -2.77 1.66 -1.51
N TRP A 154 -2.93 2.75 -2.26
CA TRP A 154 -2.26 2.96 -3.53
C TRP A 154 -0.83 3.41 -3.26
N ILE A 155 0.12 2.70 -3.86
CA ILE A 155 1.55 3.06 -3.86
C ILE A 155 1.96 3.30 -5.32
N GLN A 156 2.67 4.39 -5.57
CA GLN A 156 3.35 4.61 -6.84
C GLN A 156 4.85 4.74 -6.60
N VAL A 157 5.62 3.95 -7.35
CA VAL A 157 7.09 4.06 -7.40
C VAL A 157 7.48 4.50 -8.80
N GLY A 158 8.10 5.67 -8.90
CA GLY A 158 8.63 6.20 -10.16
C GLY A 158 10.10 6.54 -10.04
N ALA A 159 10.90 6.15 -11.04
CA ALA A 159 12.32 6.50 -11.06
C ALA A 159 12.86 6.58 -12.50
N THR A 160 13.89 7.42 -12.69
CA THR A 160 14.52 7.65 -13.99
C THR A 160 15.66 6.66 -14.29
N PHE A 161 16.14 5.94 -13.28
CA PHE A 161 17.28 5.02 -13.40
C PHE A 161 16.88 3.56 -13.60
N LEU A 162 15.60 3.21 -13.36
CA LEU A 162 15.12 1.83 -13.50
C LEU A 162 15.09 1.42 -14.97
N GLN A 163 15.60 0.22 -15.26
CA GLN A 163 15.63 -0.33 -16.61
C GLN A 163 14.65 -1.49 -16.81
N ASN A 164 14.23 -2.10 -15.72
CA ASN A 164 13.30 -3.23 -15.71
C ASN A 164 12.57 -3.33 -14.37
N VAL A 165 11.55 -4.17 -14.33
CA VAL A 165 10.72 -4.37 -13.12
C VAL A 165 11.54 -4.95 -11.98
N ASP A 166 12.48 -5.86 -12.25
CA ASP A 166 13.25 -6.52 -11.19
C ASP A 166 14.08 -5.53 -10.37
N GLU A 167 14.58 -4.47 -11.00
CA GLU A 167 15.29 -3.38 -10.32
C GLU A 167 14.36 -2.54 -9.44
N ALA A 168 13.09 -2.47 -9.76
CA ALA A 168 12.11 -1.73 -8.96
C ALA A 168 11.62 -2.52 -7.73
N LEU A 169 11.65 -3.86 -7.77
CA LEU A 169 11.07 -4.69 -6.72
C LEU A 169 11.59 -4.39 -5.31
N PRO A 170 12.89 -4.17 -5.06
CA PRO A 170 13.38 -3.80 -3.73
C PRO A 170 12.79 -2.47 -3.22
N ILE A 171 12.62 -1.49 -4.12
CA ILE A 171 12.02 -0.19 -3.77
C ILE A 171 10.53 -0.38 -3.50
N VAL A 172 9.82 -1.12 -4.35
CA VAL A 172 8.39 -1.44 -4.15
C VAL A 172 8.18 -2.14 -2.81
N GLN A 173 8.99 -3.16 -2.50
CA GLN A 173 8.89 -3.87 -1.23
C GLN A 173 9.14 -2.95 -0.04
N SER A 174 10.16 -2.08 -0.11
CA SER A 174 10.45 -1.12 0.96
C SER A 174 9.31 -0.10 1.15
N ALA A 175 8.63 0.29 0.07
CA ALA A 175 7.47 1.16 0.13
C ALA A 175 6.26 0.47 0.80
N ILE A 176 6.09 -0.83 0.57
CA ILE A 176 5.08 -1.65 1.26
C ILE A 176 5.43 -1.80 2.74
N ASP A 177 6.67 -2.13 3.06
CA ASP A 177 7.14 -2.35 4.42
C ASP A 177 7.12 -1.05 5.27
N SER A 178 7.03 0.11 4.64
CA SER A 178 6.90 1.42 5.30
C SER A 178 5.46 1.75 5.73
N LEU A 179 4.46 0.97 5.30
CA LEU A 179 3.07 1.15 5.73
C LEU A 179 2.93 0.87 7.25
N SER A 180 2.01 1.54 7.89
CA SER A 180 1.79 1.51 9.35
C SER A 180 0.37 1.08 9.73
#